data_fe018c095c55b641106f6e372eacae26
#
_entry.id   fe018c095c55b641106f6e372eacae26
#
_cell.length_a   1.000
_cell.length_b   1.000
_cell.length_c   1.000
_cell.angle_alpha   90.00
_cell.angle_beta   90.00
_cell.angle_gamma   90.00
#
_symmetry.space_group_name_H-M   'P 1'
#
loop_
_entity.id
_entity.type
_entity.pdbx_description
1 polymer ?
#
loop_
_entity_poly.entity_id
_entity_poly.type
_entity_poly.pdbx_seq_one_letter_code
_entity_poly.pdbx_strand_id
1 'polypeptide(L)'
;PLADAIRTVRGNGSRQIAVFSDPNCSFCKRFEQQLQGMSDVTIYTFLYPILSPDSAEKSKAIWCSKDRSKAYYDLMLSGVQPTGGKCDTSAV
;
A
#
# COMPACT_ATOMS: atom_id res chain seq x y z
N PRO A 1 9.35 -10.34 -5.45
CA PRO A 1 8.38 -10.82 -6.46
C PRO A 1 7.12 -9.95 -6.46
N LEU A 2 6.58 -9.70 -7.65
CA LEU A 2 5.41 -8.82 -7.81
C LEU A 2 4.16 -9.36 -7.09
N ALA A 3 4.08 -10.66 -6.87
CA ALA A 3 2.97 -11.27 -6.14
C ALA A 3 2.89 -10.81 -4.68
N ASP A 4 3.99 -10.31 -4.12
CA ASP A 4 4.05 -9.80 -2.74
C ASP A 4 3.73 -8.31 -2.65
N ALA A 5 3.35 -7.68 -3.76
CA ALA A 5 3.03 -6.27 -3.82
C ALA A 5 1.52 -6.03 -3.94
N ILE A 6 1.09 -4.86 -3.46
CA ILE A 6 -0.26 -4.37 -3.74
C ILE A 6 -0.22 -3.77 -5.15
N ARG A 7 -1.04 -4.30 -6.05
CA ARG A 7 -1.12 -3.82 -7.43
C ARG A 7 -2.28 -2.84 -7.58
N THR A 8 -1.98 -1.64 -8.05
CA THR A 8 -2.98 -0.62 -8.34
C THR A 8 -2.82 -0.16 -9.78
N VAL A 9 -3.90 -0.23 -10.56
CA VAL A 9 -3.90 0.17 -11.97
C VAL A 9 -4.74 1.43 -12.14
N ARG A 10 -4.18 2.42 -12.83
CA ARG A 10 -4.89 3.64 -13.21
C ARG A 10 -4.84 3.81 -14.71
N GLY A 11 -5.99 4.11 -15.33
CA GLY A 11 -6.08 4.20 -16.77
C GLY A 11 -5.71 2.88 -17.43
N ASN A 12 -4.87 2.93 -18.46
CA ASN A 12 -4.46 1.72 -19.18
C ASN A 12 -3.30 0.97 -18.53
N GLY A 13 -2.73 1.51 -17.45
CA GLY A 13 -1.67 0.84 -16.70
C GLY A 13 -0.35 0.68 -17.43
N SER A 14 -0.10 1.44 -18.50
CA SER A 14 1.05 1.22 -19.40
C SER A 14 2.40 1.52 -18.77
N ARG A 15 2.48 2.49 -17.85
CA ARG A 15 3.70 2.79 -17.10
C ARG A 15 3.72 1.95 -15.83
N GLN A 16 4.91 1.51 -15.41
CA GLN A 16 5.04 0.69 -14.21
C GLN A 16 6.01 1.33 -13.24
N ILE A 17 5.62 1.43 -11.97
CA ILE A 17 6.48 1.89 -10.89
C ILE A 17 6.36 0.97 -9.69
N ALA A 18 7.47 0.85 -8.95
CA ALA A 18 7.50 0.10 -7.68
C ALA A 18 7.74 1.09 -6.55
N VAL A 19 6.99 0.92 -5.46
CA VAL A 19 7.07 1.77 -4.29
C VAL A 19 7.27 0.90 -3.04
N PHE A 20 8.23 1.26 -2.21
CA PHE A 20 8.40 0.65 -0.89
C PHE A 20 7.83 1.63 0.13
N SER A 21 6.84 1.21 0.91
CA SER A 21 6.08 2.11 1.76
C SER A 21 5.87 1.54 3.15
N ASP A 22 6.08 2.39 4.16
CA ASP A 22 5.68 2.11 5.55
C ASP A 22 4.37 2.86 5.82
N PRO A 23 3.31 2.17 6.33
CA PRO A 23 2.01 2.81 6.58
C PRO A 23 2.05 3.99 7.56
N ASN A 24 3.10 4.10 8.39
CA ASN A 24 3.26 5.19 9.33
C ASN A 24 4.21 6.30 8.85
N CYS A 25 4.73 6.19 7.64
CA CYS A 25 5.68 7.16 7.09
C CYS A 25 4.95 8.39 6.55
N SER A 26 5.14 9.55 7.17
CA SER A 26 4.49 10.79 6.70
C SER A 26 4.99 11.22 5.33
N PHE A 27 6.26 10.99 5.02
CA PHE A 27 6.81 11.24 3.69
C PHE A 27 6.16 10.35 2.64
N CYS A 28 5.96 9.06 2.97
CA CYS A 28 5.29 8.12 2.08
C CYS A 28 3.84 8.54 1.82
N LYS A 29 3.14 9.03 2.85
CA LYS A 29 1.77 9.53 2.69
C LYS A 29 1.70 10.71 1.73
N ARG A 30 2.64 11.65 1.84
CA ARG A 30 2.72 12.80 0.91
C ARG A 30 3.05 12.36 -0.50
N PHE A 31 3.94 11.39 -0.65
CA PHE A 31 4.28 10.83 -1.94
C PHE A 31 3.06 10.18 -2.61
N GLU A 32 2.26 9.45 -1.85
CA GLU A 32 1.02 8.85 -2.36
C GLU A 32 0.02 9.91 -2.83
N GLN A 33 -0.09 11.03 -2.11
CA GLN A 33 -0.93 12.14 -2.54
C GLN A 33 -0.50 12.70 -3.89
N GLN A 34 0.80 12.81 -4.12
CA GLN A 34 1.33 13.28 -5.40
C GLN A 34 1.09 12.29 -6.53
N LEU A 35 1.16 10.99 -6.24
CA LEU A 35 0.89 9.94 -7.22
C LEU A 35 -0.55 9.95 -7.72
N GLN A 36 -1.49 10.55 -6.97
CA GLN A 36 -2.88 10.65 -7.41
C GLN A 36 -3.04 11.40 -8.73
N GLY A 37 -2.09 12.28 -9.07
CA GLY A 37 -2.09 13.01 -10.32
C GLY A 37 -1.61 12.21 -11.53
N MET A 38 -1.07 11.02 -11.34
CA MET A 38 -0.59 10.19 -12.45
C MET A 38 -1.72 9.37 -13.05
N SER A 39 -1.69 9.21 -14.38
CA SER A 39 -2.62 8.35 -15.13
C SER A 39 -1.84 7.33 -15.94
N ASP A 40 -2.53 6.29 -16.42
CA ASP A 40 -1.96 5.23 -17.26
C ASP A 40 -0.75 4.58 -16.61
N VAL A 41 -0.89 4.21 -15.33
CA VAL A 41 0.20 3.66 -14.51
C VAL A 41 -0.26 2.42 -13.75
N THR A 42 0.62 1.44 -13.65
CA THR A 42 0.49 0.31 -12.73
C THR A 42 1.48 0.52 -11.60
N ILE A 43 0.99 0.60 -10.38
CA ILE A 43 1.79 0.83 -9.18
C ILE A 43 1.86 -0.48 -8.40
N TYR A 44 3.08 -0.94 -8.13
CA TYR A 44 3.33 -2.09 -7.27
C TYR A 44 3.85 -1.57 -5.93
N THR A 45 3.04 -1.65 -4.89
CA THR A 45 3.39 -1.18 -3.55
C THR A 45 3.81 -2.35 -2.68
N PHE A 46 5.07 -2.32 -2.25
CA PHE A 46 5.61 -3.29 -1.30
C PHE A 46 5.54 -2.69 0.10
N LEU A 47 4.82 -3.34 1.01
CA LEU A 47 4.74 -2.90 2.39
C LEU A 47 6.06 -3.20 3.10
N TYR A 48 6.68 -2.16 3.65
CA TYR A 48 8.01 -2.24 4.28
C TYR A 48 7.96 -1.57 5.66
N PRO A 49 7.44 -2.29 6.68
CA PRO A 49 7.12 -1.70 7.99
C PRO A 49 8.36 -1.62 8.88
N ILE A 50 9.17 -0.56 8.72
CA ILE A 50 10.44 -0.41 9.43
C ILE A 50 10.39 0.60 10.57
N LEU A 51 9.38 1.47 10.64
CA LEU A 51 9.36 2.57 11.61
C LEU A 51 8.97 2.14 13.02
N SER A 52 8.04 1.19 13.16
CA SER A 52 7.54 0.78 14.48
C SER A 52 6.81 -0.56 14.42
N PRO A 53 6.56 -1.21 15.58
CA PRO A 53 5.69 -2.39 15.60
C PRO A 53 4.28 -2.12 15.09
N ASP A 54 3.75 -0.91 15.30
CA ASP A 54 2.44 -0.51 14.76
C ASP A 54 2.44 -0.52 13.23
N SER A 55 3.56 -0.18 12.59
CA SER A 55 3.71 -0.27 11.13
C SER A 55 3.52 -1.70 10.65
N ALA A 56 4.06 -2.68 11.36
CA ALA A 56 3.91 -4.10 11.02
C ALA A 56 2.45 -4.53 11.15
N GLU A 57 1.76 -4.12 12.21
CA GLU A 57 0.36 -4.45 12.43
C GLU A 57 -0.54 -3.85 11.35
N LYS A 58 -0.31 -2.58 11.00
CA LYS A 58 -1.05 -1.92 9.92
C LYS A 58 -0.81 -2.59 8.58
N SER A 59 0.43 -2.95 8.29
CA SER A 59 0.78 -3.65 7.05
C SER A 59 0.08 -5.00 6.94
N LYS A 60 0.02 -5.76 8.03
CA LYS A 60 -0.71 -7.03 8.07
C LYS A 60 -2.19 -6.84 7.81
N ALA A 61 -2.80 -5.85 8.47
CA ALA A 61 -4.22 -5.56 8.31
C ALA A 61 -4.56 -5.17 6.86
N ILE A 62 -3.71 -4.36 6.23
CA ILE A 62 -3.87 -4.00 4.81
C ILE A 62 -3.77 -5.23 3.93
N TRP A 63 -2.72 -6.04 4.12
CA TRP A 63 -2.47 -7.22 3.30
C TRP A 63 -3.60 -8.23 3.40
N CYS A 64 -4.20 -8.36 4.58
CA CYS A 64 -5.30 -9.31 4.83
C CYS A 64 -6.68 -8.75 4.50
N SER A 65 -6.78 -7.53 4.01
CA SER A 65 -8.03 -6.94 3.55
C SER A 65 -8.46 -7.54 2.20
N LYS A 66 -9.77 -7.59 1.95
CA LYS A 66 -10.29 -8.08 0.67
C LYS A 66 -9.80 -7.25 -0.50
N ASP A 67 -9.83 -5.93 -0.37
CA ASP A 67 -9.32 -5.00 -1.35
C ASP A 67 -8.12 -4.29 -0.74
N ARG A 68 -6.94 -4.84 -1.00
CA ARG A 68 -5.69 -4.34 -0.42
C ARG A 68 -5.38 -2.92 -0.88
N SER A 69 -5.61 -2.64 -2.14
CA SER A 69 -5.36 -1.32 -2.71
C SER A 69 -6.24 -0.27 -2.03
N LYS A 70 -7.53 -0.55 -1.89
CA LYS A 70 -8.45 0.36 -1.20
C LYS A 70 -8.05 0.58 0.25
N ALA A 71 -7.73 -0.49 0.99
CA ALA A 71 -7.33 -0.39 2.39
C ALA A 71 -6.06 0.46 2.55
N TYR A 72 -5.07 0.25 1.68
CA TYR A 72 -3.83 1.01 1.69
C TYR A 72 -4.08 2.50 1.45
N TYR A 73 -4.83 2.84 0.40
CA TYR A 73 -5.06 4.25 0.06
C TYR A 73 -6.02 4.92 1.04
N ASP A 74 -6.99 4.21 1.60
CA ASP A 74 -7.84 4.76 2.67
C ASP A 74 -7.01 5.18 3.87
N LEU A 75 -6.01 4.40 4.25
CA LEU A 75 -5.12 4.78 5.33
C LEU A 75 -4.18 5.93 4.93
N MET A 76 -3.51 5.81 3.78
CA MET A 76 -2.46 6.77 3.39
C MET A 76 -3.03 8.13 3.01
N LEU A 77 -4.21 8.18 2.41
CA LEU A 77 -4.81 9.43 1.93
C LEU A 77 -5.83 10.02 2.89
N SER A 78 -6.54 9.19 3.64
CA SER A 78 -7.68 9.64 4.45
C SER A 78 -7.55 9.27 5.93
N GLY A 79 -6.52 8.58 6.33
CA GLY A 79 -6.30 8.22 7.73
C GLY A 79 -7.23 7.15 8.26
N VAL A 80 -7.96 6.44 7.39
CA VAL A 80 -8.86 5.36 7.80
C VAL A 80 -8.05 4.13 8.19
N GLN A 81 -8.22 3.66 9.43
CA GLN A 81 -7.48 2.51 9.93
C GLN A 81 -7.92 1.22 9.25
N PRO A 82 -6.96 0.37 8.83
CA PRO A 82 -7.31 -0.90 8.20
C PRO A 82 -7.91 -1.86 9.23
N THR A 83 -8.92 -2.61 8.79
CA THR A 83 -9.63 -3.58 9.64
C THR A 83 -9.57 -4.99 9.06
N GLY A 84 -8.55 -5.27 8.25
CA GLY A 84 -8.37 -6.59 7.65
C GLY A 84 -8.20 -7.69 8.69
N GLY A 85 -8.64 -8.89 8.36
CA GLY A 85 -8.53 -10.05 9.22
C GLY A 85 -7.09 -10.56 9.32
N LYS A 86 -6.95 -11.73 9.93
CA LYS A 86 -5.66 -12.40 10.05
C LYS A 86 -5.45 -13.33 8.85
N CYS A 87 -4.26 -13.31 8.29
CA CYS A 87 -3.87 -14.22 7.22
C CYS A 87 -2.36 -14.43 7.27
N ASP A 88 -1.85 -15.33 6.43
CA ASP A 88 -0.41 -15.56 6.36
C ASP A 88 0.27 -14.38 5.68
N THR A 89 1.14 -13.69 6.43
CA THR A 89 1.89 -12.53 5.94
C THR A 89 3.40 -12.82 5.86
N SER A 90 3.80 -14.06 5.90
CA SER A 90 5.23 -14.43 5.96
C SER A 90 6.04 -13.96 4.75
N ALA A 91 5.38 -13.77 3.59
CA ALA A 91 6.04 -13.32 2.35
C ALA A 91 6.09 -11.79 2.20
N VAL A 92 5.49 -11.04 3.13
CA VAL A 92 5.33 -9.59 3.01
C VAL A 92 6.28 -8.81 3.88
#